data_ae3203e0babc2bed4a93f3f575b68d5d
#
_entry.id   ae3203e0babc2bed4a93f3f575b68d5d
#
_cell.length_a   1.000
_cell.length_b   1.000
_cell.length_c   1.000
_cell.angle_alpha   90.00
_cell.angle_beta   90.00
_cell.angle_gamma   90.00
#
_symmetry.space_group_name_H-M   'P 1'
#
loop_
_entity.id
_entity.type
_entity.pdbx_description
1 polymer ?
#
loop_
_entity_poly.entity_id
_entity_poly.type
_entity_poly.pdbx_seq_one_letter_code
_entity_poly.pdbx_strand_id
1 'polypeptide(L)'
;MKTKIAEEPSMTFLRHRRKIGNLVPEIVLVSGRGQISLRQLEILRTIAAEGSQNRAAKKLKISTAVLNRQLKKMEKRAGCALLSSTKRGSKLTKEGSQLLRVLDAMCMRISRSQELIIGCTPISQPMVERVCSKLAQRGIHSRILVSDDETNISMSASGLIDIIFLDDPQFAYDFPKENRVHEVAEDILVHCDRGRKYARLTTGPQRLGFEALEQSGKDYEIKATFFSPEEAVNSKLSFFISSTLATSRKIEMPSDARKERIPYSILAVETTDHEHIRDFFECMTPQQFYPIG
;
A
#
# COMPACT_ATOMS: atom_id res chain seq x y z
N MET A 1 10.38 17.44 27.78
CA MET A 1 9.74 16.25 27.21
C MET A 1 10.72 15.63 26.20
N LYS A 2 11.33 14.49 26.52
CA LYS A 2 12.22 13.77 25.59
C LYS A 2 11.34 12.99 24.63
N THR A 3 11.35 13.39 23.38
CA THR A 3 10.71 12.66 22.27
C THR A 3 11.35 11.27 22.20
N LYS A 4 10.60 10.20 22.50
CA LYS A 4 11.01 8.83 22.24
C LYS A 4 11.23 8.70 20.73
N ILE A 5 12.49 8.60 20.33
CA ILE A 5 12.86 8.17 18.97
C ILE A 5 12.32 6.76 18.81
N ALA A 6 11.53 6.51 17.76
CA ALA A 6 11.01 5.20 17.44
C ALA A 6 12.16 4.18 17.41
N GLU A 7 11.99 3.05 18.10
CA GLU A 7 12.96 1.97 18.09
C GLU A 7 13.20 1.53 16.65
N GLU A 8 14.48 1.50 16.24
CA GLU A 8 14.88 0.96 14.94
C GLU A 8 14.36 -0.49 14.80
N PRO A 9 13.79 -0.86 13.64
CA PRO A 9 13.29 -2.22 13.44
C PRO A 9 14.46 -3.21 13.60
N SER A 10 14.38 -3.97 14.68
CA SER A 10 15.36 -5.00 15.02
C SER A 10 15.32 -6.10 13.96
N MET A 11 16.48 -6.51 13.41
CA MET A 11 16.62 -7.62 12.47
C MET A 11 16.14 -8.97 13.04
N THR A 12 15.91 -9.04 14.34
CA THR A 12 15.26 -10.17 15.04
C THR A 12 13.86 -10.41 14.48
N PHE A 13 13.21 -9.37 13.99
CA PHE A 13 11.87 -9.38 13.39
C PHE A 13 11.77 -10.22 12.11
N LEU A 14 12.84 -10.26 11.29
CA LEU A 14 12.89 -11.04 10.07
C LEU A 14 13.01 -12.55 10.31
N ARG A 15 13.28 -12.97 11.54
CA ARG A 15 13.35 -14.39 11.95
C ARG A 15 12.00 -14.99 12.33
N HIS A 16 10.96 -14.17 12.56
CA HIS A 16 9.62 -14.59 12.94
C HIS A 16 8.66 -14.76 11.77
N ARG A 17 9.19 -14.89 10.55
CA ARG A 17 8.37 -15.10 9.36
C ARG A 17 7.67 -16.45 9.39
N ARG A 18 6.42 -16.45 8.92
CA ARG A 18 5.60 -17.63 8.68
C ARG A 18 6.46 -18.70 8.02
N LYS A 19 6.57 -19.83 8.70
CA LYS A 19 7.18 -21.04 8.12
C LYS A 19 6.19 -21.60 7.11
N ILE A 20 6.63 -21.78 5.90
CA ILE A 20 5.89 -22.56 4.90
C ILE A 20 6.41 -23.98 5.03
N GLY A 21 5.78 -24.80 5.87
CA GLY A 21 6.33 -26.08 6.28
C GLY A 21 7.67 -25.89 7.01
N ASN A 22 8.76 -26.46 6.50
CA ASN A 22 10.12 -26.29 7.03
C ASN A 22 10.90 -25.13 6.40
N LEU A 23 10.29 -24.37 5.49
CA LEU A 23 10.95 -23.27 4.79
C LEU A 23 10.81 -21.97 5.58
N VAL A 24 11.91 -21.23 5.67
CA VAL A 24 11.96 -19.87 6.24
C VAL A 24 12.40 -18.93 5.11
N PRO A 25 11.53 -18.02 4.66
CA PRO A 25 11.92 -17.02 3.65
C PRO A 25 13.09 -16.17 4.15
N GLU A 26 14.12 -15.99 3.33
CA GLU A 26 15.29 -15.17 3.65
C GLU A 26 15.54 -14.13 2.56
N ILE A 27 15.90 -12.90 2.98
CA ILE A 27 16.33 -11.87 2.04
C ILE A 27 17.80 -12.09 1.71
N VAL A 28 18.09 -12.13 0.42
CA VAL A 28 19.44 -12.12 -0.10
C VAL A 28 19.59 -11.03 -1.16
N LEU A 29 20.73 -10.35 -1.16
CA LEU A 29 21.09 -9.45 -2.26
C LEU A 29 21.95 -10.23 -3.25
N VAL A 30 21.56 -10.17 -4.53
CA VAL A 30 22.25 -10.92 -5.60
C VAL A 30 23.11 -9.96 -6.42
N SER A 31 24.34 -10.34 -6.69
CA SER A 31 25.23 -9.67 -7.63
C SER A 31 25.78 -10.69 -8.62
N GLY A 32 26.38 -10.23 -9.73
CA GLY A 32 27.09 -11.12 -10.66
C GLY A 32 28.26 -11.87 -10.01
N ARG A 33 28.64 -11.54 -8.77
CA ARG A 33 29.75 -12.16 -8.00
C ARG A 33 29.27 -13.00 -6.82
N GLY A 34 27.95 -13.24 -6.71
CA GLY A 34 27.33 -14.07 -5.67
C GLY A 34 26.32 -13.33 -4.79
N GLN A 35 25.88 -14.00 -3.73
CA GLN A 35 24.79 -13.52 -2.87
C GLN A 35 25.34 -12.97 -1.55
N ILE A 36 24.77 -11.85 -1.07
CA ILE A 36 25.00 -11.28 0.26
C ILE A 36 23.80 -11.61 1.12
N SER A 37 24.01 -12.40 2.18
CA SER A 37 22.95 -12.83 3.08
C SER A 37 22.58 -11.74 4.10
N LEU A 38 21.37 -11.86 4.66
CA LEU A 38 20.89 -10.99 5.73
C LEU A 38 21.87 -10.92 6.92
N ARG A 39 22.47 -12.05 7.30
CA ARG A 39 23.47 -12.11 8.37
C ARG A 39 24.72 -11.27 8.07
N GLN A 40 25.16 -11.22 6.81
CA GLN A 40 26.28 -10.37 6.41
C GLN A 40 25.91 -8.88 6.47
N LEU A 41 24.70 -8.54 6.07
CA LEU A 41 24.17 -7.17 6.20
C LEU A 41 24.02 -6.73 7.65
N GLU A 42 23.63 -7.64 8.55
CA GLU A 42 23.59 -7.42 10.01
C GLU A 42 24.97 -7.07 10.57
N ILE A 43 26.01 -7.75 10.09
CA ILE A 43 27.39 -7.43 10.47
C ILE A 43 27.75 -5.99 10.06
N LEU A 44 27.44 -5.60 8.82
CA LEU A 44 27.74 -4.25 8.33
C LEU A 44 26.99 -3.19 9.13
N ARG A 45 25.69 -3.42 9.42
CA ARG A 45 24.87 -2.53 10.25
C ARG A 45 25.45 -2.38 11.66
N THR A 46 25.80 -3.51 12.28
CA THR A 46 26.37 -3.47 13.65
C THR A 46 27.70 -2.74 13.69
N ILE A 47 28.55 -2.88 12.67
CA ILE A 47 29.82 -2.11 12.59
C ILE A 47 29.51 -0.61 12.46
N ALA A 48 28.53 -0.25 11.65
CA ALA A 48 28.12 1.15 11.47
C ALA A 48 27.62 1.78 12.78
N ALA A 49 26.76 1.06 13.53
CA ALA A 49 26.23 1.51 14.81
C ALA A 49 27.31 1.62 15.89
N GLU A 50 28.19 0.64 15.99
CA GLU A 50 29.24 0.61 17.00
C GLU A 50 30.46 1.48 16.64
N GLY A 51 30.62 1.87 15.37
CA GLY A 51 31.80 2.63 14.88
C GLY A 51 33.12 1.86 15.04
N SER A 52 33.08 0.57 15.37
CA SER A 52 34.28 -0.26 15.64
C SER A 52 33.99 -1.73 15.35
N GLN A 53 34.88 -2.36 14.57
CA GLN A 53 34.79 -3.78 14.25
C GLN A 53 34.93 -4.67 15.48
N ASN A 54 35.77 -4.29 16.46
CA ASN A 54 35.95 -5.04 17.71
C ASN A 54 34.70 -4.99 18.59
N ARG A 55 34.06 -3.80 18.72
CA ARG A 55 32.82 -3.66 19.48
C ARG A 55 31.68 -4.41 18.80
N ALA A 56 31.58 -4.31 17.47
CA ALA A 56 30.58 -5.04 16.69
C ALA A 56 30.74 -6.55 16.84
N ALA A 57 31.96 -7.07 16.77
CA ALA A 57 32.24 -8.50 16.95
C ALA A 57 31.80 -8.98 18.34
N LYS A 58 32.10 -8.21 19.41
CA LYS A 58 31.67 -8.50 20.77
C LYS A 58 30.13 -8.51 20.87
N LYS A 59 29.44 -7.53 20.30
CA LYS A 59 27.96 -7.43 20.31
C LYS A 59 27.32 -8.59 19.56
N LEU A 60 27.89 -9.01 18.44
CA LEU A 60 27.42 -10.14 17.63
C LEU A 60 27.85 -11.51 18.19
N LYS A 61 28.64 -11.56 19.29
CA LYS A 61 29.19 -12.78 19.90
C LYS A 61 29.99 -13.63 18.89
N ILE A 62 30.78 -12.98 18.03
CA ILE A 62 31.70 -13.63 17.09
C ILE A 62 33.11 -13.07 17.26
N SER A 63 34.13 -13.78 16.74
CA SER A 63 35.50 -13.27 16.76
C SER A 63 35.69 -12.17 15.70
N THR A 64 36.57 -11.19 15.98
CA THR A 64 36.93 -10.15 15.01
C THR A 64 37.44 -10.72 13.70
N ALA A 65 38.16 -11.85 13.76
CA ALA A 65 38.64 -12.56 12.58
C ALA A 65 37.48 -13.06 11.69
N VAL A 66 36.43 -13.62 12.30
CA VAL A 66 35.23 -14.04 11.59
C VAL A 66 34.49 -12.85 10.98
N LEU A 67 34.34 -11.77 11.76
CA LEU A 67 33.70 -10.53 11.28
C LEU A 67 34.43 -9.97 10.05
N ASN A 68 35.77 -9.85 10.12
CA ASN A 68 36.56 -9.33 9.02
C ASN A 68 36.50 -10.22 7.78
N ARG A 69 36.51 -11.53 7.95
CA ARG A 69 36.35 -12.47 6.84
C ARG A 69 34.98 -12.29 6.16
N GLN A 70 33.91 -12.13 6.91
CA GLN A 70 32.57 -11.89 6.35
C GLN A 70 32.48 -10.55 5.64
N LEU A 71 33.06 -9.49 6.22
CA LEU A 71 33.12 -8.18 5.59
C LEU A 71 33.88 -8.24 4.23
N LYS A 72 35.07 -8.80 4.20
CA LYS A 72 35.86 -8.95 2.95
C LYS A 72 35.12 -9.77 1.90
N LYS A 73 34.37 -10.83 2.32
CA LYS A 73 33.57 -11.64 1.42
C LYS A 73 32.41 -10.82 0.84
N MET A 74 31.77 -9.96 1.65
CA MET A 74 30.72 -9.08 1.23
C MET A 74 31.22 -8.00 0.25
N GLU A 75 32.33 -7.32 0.55
CA GLU A 75 32.96 -6.32 -0.32
C GLU A 75 33.39 -6.92 -1.66
N LYS A 76 33.95 -8.13 -1.66
CA LYS A 76 34.26 -8.86 -2.89
C LYS A 76 33.04 -9.10 -3.76
N ARG A 77 31.92 -9.46 -3.15
CA ARG A 77 30.64 -9.70 -3.86
C ARG A 77 29.99 -8.39 -4.32
N ALA A 78 30.05 -7.35 -3.50
CA ALA A 78 29.56 -6.02 -3.85
C ALA A 78 30.42 -5.36 -4.95
N GLY A 79 31.69 -5.74 -5.06
CA GLY A 79 32.63 -5.15 -6.00
C GLY A 79 33.14 -3.76 -5.58
N CYS A 80 32.90 -3.36 -4.35
CA CYS A 80 33.33 -2.08 -3.79
C CYS A 80 33.60 -2.22 -2.29
N ALA A 81 34.39 -1.28 -1.73
CA ALA A 81 34.58 -1.16 -0.29
C ALA A 81 33.29 -0.64 0.37
N LEU A 82 32.84 -1.28 1.44
CA LEU A 82 31.66 -0.89 2.20
C LEU A 82 32.02 -0.16 3.49
N LEU A 83 33.28 -0.34 3.95
CA LEU A 83 33.83 0.34 5.12
C LEU A 83 35.15 1.03 4.79
N SER A 84 35.34 2.18 5.45
CA SER A 84 36.66 2.83 5.57
C SER A 84 37.13 2.74 7.03
N SER A 85 38.36 2.26 7.21
CA SER A 85 38.98 2.18 8.55
C SER A 85 39.92 3.36 8.76
N THR A 86 39.77 4.05 9.89
CA THR A 86 40.62 5.16 10.30
C THR A 86 41.22 4.89 11.67
N LYS A 87 42.21 5.68 12.12
CA LYS A 87 42.73 5.62 13.50
C LYS A 87 41.62 5.86 14.56
N ARG A 88 40.51 6.49 14.17
CA ARG A 88 39.36 6.82 15.05
C ARG A 88 38.23 5.78 14.99
N GLY A 89 38.37 4.71 14.19
CA GLY A 89 37.37 3.66 14.06
C GLY A 89 36.99 3.34 12.62
N SER A 90 35.88 2.63 12.45
CA SER A 90 35.34 2.21 11.16
C SER A 90 34.10 3.04 10.80
N LYS A 91 34.04 3.56 9.57
CA LYS A 91 32.89 4.29 9.03
C LYS A 91 32.43 3.63 7.73
N LEU A 92 31.13 3.75 7.45
CA LEU A 92 30.60 3.33 6.14
C LEU A 92 31.17 4.20 5.02
N THR A 93 31.41 3.59 3.88
CA THR A 93 31.58 4.31 2.62
C THR A 93 30.23 4.85 2.12
N LYS A 94 30.23 5.61 1.02
CA LYS A 94 29.00 6.03 0.35
C LYS A 94 28.18 4.82 -0.10
N GLU A 95 28.83 3.84 -0.66
CA GLU A 95 28.26 2.57 -1.14
C GLU A 95 27.72 1.74 0.03
N GLY A 96 28.47 1.63 1.14
CA GLY A 96 28.01 0.95 2.35
C GLY A 96 26.77 1.59 2.97
N SER A 97 26.72 2.92 2.98
CA SER A 97 25.55 3.68 3.46
C SER A 97 24.33 3.50 2.54
N GLN A 98 24.56 3.46 1.23
CA GLN A 98 23.49 3.23 0.25
C GLN A 98 22.94 1.80 0.37
N LEU A 99 23.81 0.80 0.53
CA LEU A 99 23.44 -0.59 0.72
C LEU A 99 22.55 -0.78 1.95
N LEU A 100 22.90 -0.15 3.10
CA LEU A 100 22.08 -0.22 4.31
C LEU A 100 20.74 0.50 4.14
N ARG A 101 20.67 1.64 3.45
CA ARG A 101 19.40 2.33 3.17
C ARG A 101 18.45 1.46 2.34
N VAL A 102 18.98 0.77 1.32
CA VAL A 102 18.17 -0.16 0.51
C VAL A 102 17.68 -1.33 1.36
N LEU A 103 18.55 -1.89 2.21
CA LEU A 103 18.16 -2.94 3.16
C LEU A 103 17.08 -2.45 4.12
N ASP A 104 17.23 -1.24 4.71
CA ASP A 104 16.26 -0.69 5.64
C ASP A 104 14.90 -0.49 4.97
N ALA A 105 14.88 0.01 3.74
CA ALA A 105 13.66 0.13 2.97
C ALA A 105 12.98 -1.24 2.70
N MET A 106 13.77 -2.27 2.37
CA MET A 106 13.28 -3.63 2.21
C MET A 106 12.77 -4.22 3.53
N CYS A 107 13.53 -4.05 4.62
CA CYS A 107 13.13 -4.51 5.95
C CYS A 107 11.84 -3.82 6.42
N MET A 108 11.69 -2.52 6.16
CA MET A 108 10.46 -1.81 6.49
C MET A 108 9.26 -2.31 5.69
N ARG A 109 9.44 -2.65 4.43
CA ARG A 109 8.37 -3.28 3.62
C ARG A 109 7.94 -4.64 4.17
N ILE A 110 8.90 -5.38 4.74
CA ILE A 110 8.68 -6.73 5.27
C ILE A 110 8.19 -6.72 6.72
N SER A 111 8.69 -5.81 7.58
CA SER A 111 8.24 -5.71 8.97
C SER A 111 6.82 -5.15 9.10
N ARG A 112 6.30 -4.53 8.05
CA ARG A 112 4.87 -4.17 7.95
C ARG A 112 3.94 -5.38 7.88
N SER A 113 4.46 -6.60 7.82
CA SER A 113 3.66 -7.83 7.81
C SER A 113 2.86 -8.11 9.10
N GLN A 114 2.97 -7.26 10.13
CA GLN A 114 2.13 -7.31 11.34
C GLN A 114 0.98 -6.29 11.33
N GLU A 115 1.06 -5.28 10.47
CA GLU A 115 -0.03 -4.34 10.26
C GLU A 115 -0.90 -4.86 9.13
N LEU A 116 -2.21 -4.90 9.33
CA LEU A 116 -3.15 -5.15 8.25
C LEU A 116 -3.17 -3.94 7.33
N ILE A 117 -2.81 -4.13 6.06
CA ILE A 117 -2.74 -3.04 5.07
C ILE A 117 -3.95 -3.11 4.16
N ILE A 118 -4.73 -2.04 4.16
CA ILE A 118 -5.97 -1.92 3.39
C ILE A 118 -5.79 -0.85 2.32
N GLY A 119 -5.93 -1.22 1.05
CA GLY A 119 -6.05 -0.30 -0.07
C GLY A 119 -7.51 0.08 -0.29
N CYS A 120 -7.80 1.35 -0.37
CA CYS A 120 -9.15 1.83 -0.62
C CYS A 120 -9.14 3.07 -1.52
N THR A 121 -10.29 3.45 -2.02
CA THR A 121 -10.48 4.67 -2.79
C THR A 121 -11.02 5.79 -1.89
N PRO A 122 -11.04 7.03 -2.34
CA PRO A 122 -11.70 8.11 -1.61
C PRO A 122 -13.19 7.85 -1.33
N ILE A 123 -13.84 6.97 -2.09
CA ILE A 123 -15.25 6.59 -1.91
C ILE A 123 -15.40 5.64 -0.74
N SER A 124 -14.59 4.60 -0.67
CA SER A 124 -14.65 3.57 0.37
C SER A 124 -13.86 3.95 1.63
N GLN A 125 -13.00 4.97 1.60
CA GLN A 125 -12.18 5.43 2.73
C GLN A 125 -12.99 5.63 4.02
N PRO A 126 -14.13 6.34 4.06
CA PRO A 126 -14.84 6.59 5.31
C PRO A 126 -15.35 5.30 5.99
N MET A 127 -15.68 4.28 5.19
CA MET A 127 -16.06 2.97 5.70
C MET A 127 -14.86 2.23 6.29
N VAL A 128 -13.74 2.20 5.57
CA VAL A 128 -12.49 1.57 6.01
C VAL A 128 -11.98 2.19 7.30
N GLU A 129 -12.01 3.53 7.42
CA GLU A 129 -11.60 4.23 8.65
C GLU A 129 -12.42 3.82 9.87
N ARG A 130 -13.74 3.64 9.71
CA ARG A 130 -14.60 3.16 10.80
C ARG A 130 -14.24 1.74 11.23
N VAL A 131 -13.94 0.85 10.28
CA VAL A 131 -13.51 -0.52 10.59
C VAL A 131 -12.16 -0.52 11.27
N CYS A 132 -11.18 0.23 10.76
CA CYS A 132 -9.86 0.36 11.36
C CYS A 132 -9.91 0.93 12.79
N SER A 133 -10.83 1.87 13.06
CA SER A 133 -11.04 2.38 14.41
C SER A 133 -11.54 1.29 15.38
N LYS A 134 -12.43 0.39 14.93
CA LYS A 134 -12.87 -0.76 15.73
C LYS A 134 -11.74 -1.78 15.94
N LEU A 135 -10.92 -2.03 14.92
CA LEU A 135 -9.74 -2.89 15.03
C LEU A 135 -8.73 -2.35 16.04
N ALA A 136 -8.46 -1.04 16.02
CA ALA A 136 -7.56 -0.39 16.97
C ALA A 136 -8.03 -0.56 18.42
N GLN A 137 -9.35 -0.53 18.68
CA GLN A 137 -9.93 -0.82 20.01
C GLN A 137 -9.69 -2.28 20.44
N ARG A 138 -9.48 -3.22 19.50
CA ARG A 138 -9.11 -4.61 19.75
C ARG A 138 -7.59 -4.83 19.84
N GLY A 139 -6.80 -3.74 19.74
CA GLY A 139 -5.32 -3.82 19.73
C GLY A 139 -4.72 -4.27 18.41
N ILE A 140 -5.50 -4.31 17.32
CA ILE A 140 -5.05 -4.70 15.99
C ILE A 140 -4.62 -3.44 15.24
N HIS A 141 -3.36 -3.41 14.83
CA HIS A 141 -2.81 -2.30 14.04
C HIS A 141 -3.13 -2.47 12.56
N SER A 142 -3.60 -1.39 11.95
CA SER A 142 -3.91 -1.36 10.53
C SER A 142 -3.41 -0.07 9.87
N ARG A 143 -3.19 -0.13 8.57
CA ARG A 143 -2.77 1.00 7.74
C ARG A 143 -3.69 1.11 6.53
N ILE A 144 -4.09 2.32 6.24
CA ILE A 144 -4.93 2.63 5.09
C ILE A 144 -4.07 3.29 4.01
N LEU A 145 -4.18 2.79 2.78
CA LEU A 145 -3.62 3.38 1.58
C LEU A 145 -4.78 3.84 0.70
N VAL A 146 -4.84 5.14 0.43
CA VAL A 146 -5.91 5.72 -0.39
C VAL A 146 -5.37 6.03 -1.79
N SER A 147 -5.94 5.38 -2.80
CA SER A 147 -5.55 5.57 -4.21
C SER A 147 -6.74 5.24 -5.13
N ASP A 148 -6.52 5.21 -6.44
CA ASP A 148 -7.46 4.67 -7.41
C ASP A 148 -7.41 3.13 -7.47
N ASP A 149 -8.40 2.51 -8.12
CA ASP A 149 -8.51 1.06 -8.24
C ASP A 149 -7.27 0.43 -8.90
N GLU A 150 -6.78 1.01 -10.01
CA GLU A 150 -5.65 0.47 -10.78
C GLU A 150 -4.37 0.47 -9.94
N THR A 151 -4.11 1.54 -9.20
CA THR A 151 -2.95 1.66 -8.29
C THR A 151 -3.06 0.65 -7.15
N ASN A 152 -4.24 0.51 -6.52
CA ASN A 152 -4.46 -0.46 -5.45
C ASN A 152 -4.26 -1.90 -5.94
N ILE A 153 -4.76 -2.24 -7.14
CA ILE A 153 -4.54 -3.55 -7.78
C ILE A 153 -3.05 -3.81 -8.02
N SER A 154 -2.35 -2.84 -8.62
CA SER A 154 -0.91 -2.96 -8.86
C SER A 154 -0.11 -3.17 -7.57
N MET A 155 -0.46 -2.47 -6.50
CA MET A 155 0.19 -2.62 -5.19
C MET A 155 -0.15 -3.96 -4.54
N SER A 156 -1.38 -4.47 -4.70
CA SER A 156 -1.79 -5.77 -4.17
C SER A 156 -1.04 -6.91 -4.86
N ALA A 157 -0.82 -6.83 -6.16
CA ALA A 157 -0.04 -7.82 -6.92
C ALA A 157 1.41 -7.94 -6.43
N SER A 158 1.96 -6.92 -5.79
CA SER A 158 3.28 -6.96 -5.15
C SER A 158 3.26 -7.50 -3.71
N GLY A 159 2.09 -7.92 -3.20
CA GLY A 159 1.90 -8.41 -1.83
C GLY A 159 2.05 -7.32 -0.76
N LEU A 160 1.84 -6.06 -1.12
CA LEU A 160 1.96 -4.91 -0.21
C LEU A 160 0.64 -4.53 0.46
N ILE A 161 -0.48 -5.01 -0.05
CA ILE A 161 -1.82 -4.76 0.48
C ILE A 161 -2.47 -6.10 0.78
N ASP A 162 -3.22 -6.18 1.86
CA ASP A 162 -3.89 -7.41 2.32
C ASP A 162 -5.36 -7.46 1.91
N ILE A 163 -6.01 -6.31 1.88
CA ILE A 163 -7.40 -6.14 1.42
C ILE A 163 -7.45 -4.93 0.52
N ILE A 164 -8.08 -5.04 -0.64
CA ILE A 164 -8.36 -3.87 -1.49
C ILE A 164 -9.86 -3.67 -1.64
N PHE A 165 -10.24 -2.41 -1.70
CA PHE A 165 -11.60 -1.97 -2.03
C PHE A 165 -11.62 -1.48 -3.46
N LEU A 166 -12.61 -1.93 -4.22
CA LEU A 166 -12.78 -1.63 -5.62
C LEU A 166 -14.14 -0.94 -5.83
N ASP A 167 -14.10 0.22 -6.46
CA ASP A 167 -15.32 0.96 -6.81
C ASP A 167 -15.91 0.46 -8.14
N ASP A 168 -15.07 -0.03 -9.06
CA ASP A 168 -15.54 -0.67 -10.29
C ASP A 168 -15.55 -2.19 -10.13
N PRO A 169 -16.75 -2.81 -10.07
CA PRO A 169 -16.87 -4.26 -9.87
C PRO A 169 -16.17 -5.11 -10.94
N GLN A 170 -15.93 -4.57 -12.13
CA GLN A 170 -15.27 -5.31 -13.20
C GLN A 170 -13.86 -5.75 -12.82
N PHE A 171 -13.13 -4.91 -12.10
CA PHE A 171 -11.77 -5.23 -11.68
C PHE A 171 -11.67 -6.47 -10.77
N ALA A 172 -12.76 -6.86 -10.10
CA ALA A 172 -12.76 -8.07 -9.29
C ALA A 172 -12.65 -9.35 -10.13
N TYR A 173 -13.04 -9.32 -11.39
CA TYR A 173 -12.93 -10.48 -12.30
C TYR A 173 -11.48 -10.75 -12.74
N ASP A 174 -10.59 -9.77 -12.61
CA ASP A 174 -9.17 -9.90 -12.96
C ASP A 174 -8.37 -10.64 -11.86
N PHE A 175 -8.97 -10.85 -10.69
CA PHE A 175 -8.33 -11.58 -9.60
C PHE A 175 -8.43 -13.09 -9.79
N PRO A 176 -7.40 -13.85 -9.36
CA PRO A 176 -7.47 -15.31 -9.29
C PRO A 176 -8.69 -15.77 -8.48
N LYS A 177 -9.29 -16.90 -8.89
CA LYS A 177 -10.48 -17.46 -8.22
C LYS A 177 -10.26 -17.85 -6.77
N GLU A 178 -9.01 -17.98 -6.35
CA GLU A 178 -8.59 -18.26 -4.98
C GLU A 178 -8.79 -17.04 -4.06
N ASN A 179 -8.80 -15.83 -4.63
CA ASN A 179 -9.07 -14.63 -3.86
C ASN A 179 -10.54 -14.57 -3.48
N ARG A 180 -10.80 -14.26 -2.21
CA ARG A 180 -12.17 -14.07 -1.74
C ARG A 180 -12.62 -12.65 -2.07
N VAL A 181 -13.78 -12.56 -2.67
CA VAL A 181 -14.42 -11.29 -3.04
C VAL A 181 -15.68 -11.13 -2.21
N HIS A 182 -15.82 -9.97 -1.58
CA HIS A 182 -16.96 -9.61 -0.73
C HIS A 182 -17.65 -8.38 -1.30
N GLU A 183 -18.95 -8.45 -1.48
CA GLU A 183 -19.76 -7.26 -1.70
C GLU A 183 -19.99 -6.58 -0.35
N VAL A 184 -19.47 -5.36 -0.20
CA VAL A 184 -19.38 -4.71 1.11
C VAL A 184 -20.29 -3.49 1.24
N ALA A 185 -20.67 -2.91 0.13
CA ALA A 185 -21.60 -1.78 0.10
C ALA A 185 -22.20 -1.60 -1.30
N GLU A 186 -23.30 -0.86 -1.37
CA GLU A 186 -23.86 -0.32 -2.59
C GLU A 186 -23.75 1.21 -2.57
N ASP A 187 -23.48 1.80 -3.72
CA ASP A 187 -23.49 3.25 -3.91
C ASP A 187 -24.17 3.62 -5.24
N ILE A 188 -24.34 4.89 -5.49
CA ILE A 188 -24.95 5.43 -6.70
C ILE A 188 -23.99 6.34 -7.41
N LEU A 189 -23.72 6.04 -8.68
CA LEU A 189 -23.05 6.94 -9.58
C LEU A 189 -24.09 7.93 -10.14
N VAL A 190 -23.94 9.18 -9.76
CA VAL A 190 -24.82 10.25 -10.21
C VAL A 190 -24.29 10.82 -11.51
N HIS A 191 -25.09 10.75 -12.54
CA HIS A 191 -24.81 11.38 -13.83
C HIS A 191 -25.32 12.82 -13.82
N CYS A 192 -24.45 13.79 -14.00
CA CYS A 192 -24.80 15.19 -14.18
C CYS A 192 -24.68 15.54 -15.67
N ASP A 193 -25.80 15.52 -16.38
CA ASP A 193 -25.88 15.77 -17.82
C ASP A 193 -26.03 17.26 -18.12
N ARG A 194 -25.06 17.83 -18.81
CA ARG A 194 -25.04 19.19 -19.35
C ARG A 194 -24.77 19.21 -20.87
N GLY A 195 -24.95 18.05 -21.51
CA GLY A 195 -24.75 17.87 -22.95
C GLY A 195 -23.55 16.95 -23.27
N ARG A 196 -23.07 17.02 -24.52
CA ARG A 196 -22.13 16.04 -25.08
C ARG A 196 -20.68 16.10 -24.57
N LYS A 197 -20.29 17.17 -23.88
CA LYS A 197 -18.90 17.37 -23.43
C LYS A 197 -18.76 16.93 -21.98
N TYR A 198 -17.85 16.00 -21.73
CA TYR A 198 -17.67 15.36 -20.42
C TYR A 198 -16.34 15.67 -19.76
N ALA A 199 -16.40 15.79 -18.45
CA ALA A 199 -15.27 15.65 -17.57
C ALA A 199 -15.25 14.20 -17.03
N ARG A 200 -14.08 13.56 -17.05
CA ARG A 200 -13.85 12.27 -16.42
C ARG A 200 -13.17 12.51 -15.06
N LEU A 201 -13.67 11.85 -14.02
CA LEU A 201 -12.97 11.77 -12.72
C LEU A 201 -12.03 10.56 -12.70
N THR A 202 -10.93 10.68 -11.96
CA THR A 202 -10.00 9.55 -11.73
C THR A 202 -10.49 8.59 -10.65
N THR A 203 -11.61 8.89 -10.00
CA THR A 203 -12.21 8.10 -8.92
C THR A 203 -13.62 7.65 -9.28
N GLY A 204 -14.02 6.52 -8.73
CA GLY A 204 -15.32 5.91 -8.95
C GLY A 204 -15.43 5.15 -10.27
N PRO A 205 -16.51 4.40 -10.45
CA PRO A 205 -16.70 3.49 -11.58
C PRO A 205 -17.10 4.26 -12.85
N GLN A 206 -16.23 5.15 -13.32
CA GLN A 206 -16.48 6.01 -14.49
C GLN A 206 -16.89 5.20 -15.74
N ARG A 207 -16.33 4.00 -15.87
CA ARG A 207 -16.66 3.07 -16.96
C ARG A 207 -18.15 2.81 -17.03
N LEU A 208 -18.80 2.52 -15.90
CA LEU A 208 -20.26 2.25 -15.86
C LEU A 208 -21.08 3.43 -16.39
N GLY A 209 -20.66 4.65 -16.07
CA GLY A 209 -21.31 5.85 -16.58
C GLY A 209 -21.19 6.00 -18.10
N PHE A 210 -19.98 5.80 -18.64
CA PHE A 210 -19.75 5.92 -20.07
C PHE A 210 -20.40 4.77 -20.86
N GLU A 211 -20.37 3.54 -20.35
CA GLU A 211 -21.09 2.40 -20.95
C GLU A 211 -22.61 2.63 -20.99
N ALA A 212 -23.20 3.24 -19.95
CA ALA A 212 -24.62 3.58 -19.96
C ALA A 212 -24.95 4.61 -21.05
N LEU A 213 -24.03 5.56 -21.34
CA LEU A 213 -24.21 6.49 -22.48
C LEU A 213 -24.16 5.73 -23.82
N GLU A 214 -23.19 4.84 -23.99
CA GLU A 214 -23.04 4.04 -25.22
C GLU A 214 -24.28 3.17 -25.47
N GLN A 215 -24.76 2.48 -24.43
CA GLN A 215 -25.96 1.65 -24.50
C GLN A 215 -27.22 2.46 -24.81
N SER A 216 -27.27 3.73 -24.39
CA SER A 216 -28.38 4.64 -24.70
C SER A 216 -28.24 5.33 -26.07
N GLY A 217 -27.16 5.06 -26.81
CA GLY A 217 -26.87 5.71 -28.11
C GLY A 217 -26.52 7.20 -28.00
N LYS A 218 -26.12 7.66 -26.82
CA LYS A 218 -25.71 9.06 -26.61
C LYS A 218 -24.25 9.25 -27.02
N ASP A 219 -24.01 10.15 -27.94
CA ASP A 219 -22.65 10.59 -28.28
C ASP A 219 -22.04 11.43 -27.17
N TYR A 220 -20.78 11.19 -26.83
CA TYR A 220 -20.05 12.00 -25.87
C TYR A 220 -18.61 12.25 -26.29
N GLU A 221 -18.01 13.29 -25.71
CA GLU A 221 -16.61 13.65 -25.91
C GLU A 221 -15.97 14.02 -24.58
N ILE A 222 -14.93 13.29 -24.16
CA ILE A 222 -14.18 13.60 -22.95
C ILE A 222 -13.25 14.80 -23.24
N LYS A 223 -13.49 15.92 -22.57
CA LYS A 223 -12.73 17.17 -22.73
C LYS A 223 -11.64 17.35 -21.68
N ALA A 224 -11.83 16.80 -20.50
CA ALA A 224 -10.89 16.93 -19.39
C ALA A 224 -10.95 15.71 -18.45
N THR A 225 -9.85 15.46 -17.74
CA THR A 225 -9.78 14.51 -16.64
C THR A 225 -9.39 15.27 -15.38
N PHE A 226 -10.14 15.08 -14.30
CA PHE A 226 -9.93 15.77 -13.04
C PHE A 226 -9.67 14.77 -11.92
N PHE A 227 -8.78 15.14 -11.01
CA PHE A 227 -8.54 14.43 -9.75
C PHE A 227 -9.49 14.91 -8.65
N SER A 228 -9.90 16.19 -8.71
CA SER A 228 -10.84 16.79 -7.76
C SER A 228 -12.25 16.78 -8.32
N PRO A 229 -13.22 16.20 -7.57
CA PRO A 229 -14.62 16.27 -7.96
C PRO A 229 -15.14 17.72 -8.00
N GLU A 230 -14.61 18.62 -7.19
CA GLU A 230 -14.96 20.04 -7.17
C GLU A 230 -14.62 20.71 -8.50
N GLU A 231 -13.50 20.35 -9.12
CA GLU A 231 -13.13 20.86 -10.46
C GLU A 231 -14.11 20.40 -11.54
N ALA A 232 -14.53 19.12 -11.47
CA ALA A 232 -15.53 18.58 -12.40
C ALA A 232 -16.86 19.34 -12.29
N VAL A 233 -17.35 19.60 -11.08
CA VAL A 233 -18.58 20.37 -10.83
C VAL A 233 -18.49 21.77 -11.40
N ASN A 234 -17.35 22.45 -11.22
CA ASN A 234 -17.10 23.81 -11.65
C ASN A 234 -16.82 23.94 -13.16
N SER A 235 -16.50 22.84 -13.84
CA SER A 235 -16.09 22.85 -15.25
C SER A 235 -17.22 23.14 -16.24
N LYS A 236 -18.48 23.13 -15.80
CA LYS A 236 -19.69 23.19 -16.65
C LYS A 236 -19.78 22.06 -17.68
N LEU A 237 -18.98 21.02 -17.57
CA LEU A 237 -19.06 19.81 -18.37
C LEU A 237 -20.05 18.82 -17.73
N SER A 238 -20.51 17.85 -18.49
CA SER A 238 -21.19 16.66 -17.95
C SER A 238 -20.18 15.81 -17.21
N PHE A 239 -20.61 15.09 -16.16
CA PHE A 239 -19.71 14.22 -15.40
C PHE A 239 -20.50 13.16 -14.62
N PHE A 240 -19.75 12.16 -14.14
CA PHE A 240 -20.23 11.13 -13.23
C PHE A 240 -19.54 11.29 -11.89
N ILE A 241 -20.28 11.18 -10.79
CA ILE A 241 -19.75 11.27 -9.43
C ILE A 241 -20.46 10.28 -8.50
N SER A 242 -19.72 9.61 -7.61
CA SER A 242 -20.26 8.80 -6.53
C SER A 242 -21.10 9.66 -5.56
N SER A 243 -22.27 9.18 -5.17
CA SER A 243 -23.10 9.89 -4.18
C SER A 243 -22.41 9.97 -2.82
N THR A 244 -21.70 8.91 -2.42
CA THR A 244 -20.90 8.87 -1.19
C THR A 244 -19.77 9.90 -1.22
N LEU A 245 -19.05 10.01 -2.34
CA LEU A 245 -17.98 11.00 -2.51
C LEU A 245 -18.51 12.43 -2.47
N ALA A 246 -19.62 12.70 -3.17
CA ALA A 246 -20.24 14.01 -3.17
C ALA A 246 -20.70 14.42 -1.75
N THR A 247 -21.31 13.48 -1.02
CA THR A 247 -21.77 13.72 0.35
C THR A 247 -20.61 13.94 1.32
N SER A 248 -19.61 13.07 1.29
CA SER A 248 -18.46 13.14 2.22
C SER A 248 -17.64 14.43 2.05
N ARG A 249 -17.57 14.95 0.83
CA ARG A 249 -16.90 16.21 0.50
C ARG A 249 -17.82 17.44 0.52
N LYS A 250 -19.10 17.25 0.86
CA LYS A 250 -20.10 18.33 0.89
C LYS A 250 -20.18 19.08 -0.44
N ILE A 251 -20.13 18.34 -1.55
CA ILE A 251 -20.21 18.91 -2.89
C ILE A 251 -21.68 19.20 -3.21
N GLU A 252 -21.97 20.46 -3.48
CA GLU A 252 -23.27 20.87 -3.96
C GLU A 252 -23.43 20.47 -5.43
N MET A 253 -24.44 19.64 -5.69
CA MET A 253 -24.70 19.16 -7.05
C MET A 253 -25.34 20.28 -7.87
N PRO A 254 -24.91 20.48 -9.13
CA PRO A 254 -25.43 21.55 -9.98
C PRO A 254 -26.95 21.47 -10.14
N SER A 255 -27.62 22.60 -10.00
CA SER A 255 -29.08 22.68 -10.18
C SER A 255 -29.49 22.68 -11.66
N ASP A 256 -28.57 23.07 -12.54
CA ASP A 256 -28.74 23.21 -14.00
C ASP A 256 -28.54 21.91 -14.80
N ALA A 257 -28.15 20.82 -14.13
CA ALA A 257 -27.89 19.53 -14.76
C ALA A 257 -29.06 18.56 -14.55
N ARG A 258 -29.40 17.81 -15.61
CA ARG A 258 -30.25 16.62 -15.47
C ARG A 258 -29.48 15.56 -14.68
N LYS A 259 -30.12 14.92 -13.72
CA LYS A 259 -29.50 13.93 -12.85
C LYS A 259 -30.13 12.55 -13.10
N GLU A 260 -29.28 11.61 -13.48
CA GLU A 260 -29.62 10.20 -13.60
C GLU A 260 -28.80 9.40 -12.57
N ARG A 261 -29.30 8.25 -12.13
CA ARG A 261 -28.70 7.46 -11.06
C ARG A 261 -28.35 6.07 -11.59
N ILE A 262 -27.11 5.64 -11.42
CA ILE A 262 -26.63 4.32 -11.81
C ILE A 262 -26.15 3.61 -10.53
N PRO A 263 -26.88 2.59 -10.04
CA PRO A 263 -26.46 1.84 -8.86
C PRO A 263 -25.24 0.97 -9.19
N TYR A 264 -24.33 0.79 -8.23
CA TYR A 264 -23.19 -0.11 -8.34
C TYR A 264 -22.77 -0.64 -6.97
N SER A 265 -22.09 -1.79 -6.97
CA SER A 265 -21.57 -2.41 -5.75
C SER A 265 -20.11 -2.02 -5.53
N ILE A 266 -19.73 -1.78 -4.28
CA ILE A 266 -18.34 -1.67 -3.84
C ILE A 266 -17.92 -3.06 -3.36
N LEU A 267 -16.80 -3.54 -3.92
CA LEU A 267 -16.27 -4.86 -3.60
C LEU A 267 -15.00 -4.73 -2.75
N ALA A 268 -14.78 -5.71 -1.86
CA ALA A 268 -13.51 -5.89 -1.18
C ALA A 268 -12.90 -7.24 -1.57
N VAL A 269 -11.60 -7.25 -1.88
CA VAL A 269 -10.88 -8.46 -2.29
C VAL A 269 -9.79 -8.76 -1.27
N GLU A 270 -9.77 -9.98 -0.73
CA GLU A 270 -8.66 -10.48 0.07
C GLU A 270 -7.50 -10.84 -0.86
N THR A 271 -6.35 -10.18 -0.70
CA THR A 271 -5.20 -10.35 -1.60
C THR A 271 -4.07 -11.15 -0.98
N THR A 272 -4.13 -11.37 0.34
CA THR A 272 -3.20 -12.21 1.11
C THR A 272 -3.97 -13.08 2.11
N ASP A 273 -3.25 -13.87 2.91
CA ASP A 273 -3.77 -14.66 4.02
C ASP A 273 -3.41 -14.06 5.40
N HIS A 274 -3.39 -12.72 5.50
CA HIS A 274 -3.05 -12.03 6.75
C HIS A 274 -4.01 -12.45 7.88
N GLU A 275 -3.47 -12.72 9.09
CA GLU A 275 -4.23 -13.29 10.20
C GLU A 275 -5.42 -12.45 10.68
N HIS A 276 -5.37 -11.12 10.48
CA HIS A 276 -6.43 -10.19 10.90
C HIS A 276 -7.45 -9.84 9.80
N ILE A 277 -7.41 -10.49 8.64
CA ILE A 277 -8.42 -10.27 7.58
C ILE A 277 -9.82 -10.64 8.10
N ARG A 278 -9.93 -11.76 8.83
CA ARG A 278 -11.20 -12.16 9.42
C ARG A 278 -11.71 -11.14 10.43
N ASP A 279 -10.85 -10.65 11.32
CA ASP A 279 -11.22 -9.61 12.30
C ASP A 279 -11.73 -8.36 11.61
N PHE A 280 -11.13 -7.99 10.46
CA PHE A 280 -11.55 -6.85 9.67
C PHE A 280 -13.01 -7.00 9.20
N PHE A 281 -13.33 -8.12 8.55
CA PHE A 281 -14.70 -8.35 8.07
C PHE A 281 -15.71 -8.56 9.20
N GLU A 282 -15.33 -9.10 10.35
CA GLU A 282 -16.18 -9.16 11.55
C GLU A 282 -16.50 -7.78 12.12
N CYS A 283 -15.59 -6.82 11.99
CA CYS A 283 -15.81 -5.42 12.38
C CYS A 283 -16.63 -4.63 11.36
N MET A 284 -16.75 -5.15 10.14
CA MET A 284 -17.51 -4.53 9.07
C MET A 284 -19.00 -4.84 9.29
N THR A 285 -19.78 -3.81 9.58
CA THR A 285 -21.25 -3.93 9.57
C THR A 285 -21.73 -3.67 8.15
N PRO A 286 -22.52 -4.52 7.53
CA PRO A 286 -23.12 -4.21 6.23
C PRO A 286 -23.79 -2.85 6.28
N GLN A 287 -23.33 -1.92 5.48
CA GLN A 287 -23.93 -0.60 5.37
C GLN A 287 -24.56 -0.48 3.98
N GLN A 288 -25.87 -0.31 3.95
CA GLN A 288 -26.51 0.28 2.80
C GLN A 288 -26.23 1.79 2.85
N PHE A 289 -25.51 2.30 1.86
CA PHE A 289 -25.41 3.73 1.67
C PHE A 289 -26.75 4.21 1.10
N TYR A 290 -27.60 4.77 1.97
CA TYR A 290 -28.83 5.39 1.49
C TYR A 290 -28.52 6.72 0.83
N PRO A 291 -29.01 6.96 -0.38
CA PRO A 291 -28.89 8.27 -1.00
C PRO A 291 -29.68 9.27 -0.15
N ILE A 292 -29.06 10.39 0.15
CA ILE A 292 -29.73 11.56 0.66
C ILE A 292 -30.73 11.99 -0.42
N GLY A 293 -32.01 12.15 -0.01
CA GLY A 293 -33.14 12.53 -0.87
C GLY A 293 -33.02 13.88 -1.53
#